data_99a01cef95552c6e62c373e18194a77d
#
_entry.id   99a01cef95552c6e62c373e18194a77d
#
_cell.length_a   1.000
_cell.length_b   1.000
_cell.length_c   1.000
_cell.angle_alpha   90.00
_cell.angle_beta   90.00
_cell.angle_gamma   90.00
#
_symmetry.space_group_name_H-M   'P 1'
#
loop_
_entity.id
_entity.type
_entity.pdbx_description
1 polymer ?
#
loop_
_entity_poly.entity_id
_entity_poly.type
_entity_poly.pdbx_seq_one_letter_code
_entity_poly.pdbx_strand_id
1 'polypeptide(L)'
;MPAIRTGAGTRLLHIGPHKTGTSAIQGALFLARERLAAQGVVYPGQGRTILWPILAVTGQPPLLGEPTPKISYWEDLTRQIAATGDQRVVLSSEFFCQADDATARRVITDLGGDRVHVVVTLRSLTRILPSQWQQYIQNGFHFRYHEWLEGILSDPPSTPTPAFWLRHRHDELVARWAAVVGKENLTVIVIDESDRLMLLRVFESMLGLPDGFLVPEETAANRSLTAAEAELVRQVNEEFSRREWPQRNYSRFMRYGVIEQMKNTRLPSPGEPRIATPAWALARAADISAEMAASIEALGLNIVGDLSALGKRPAEQPEGAAGQVLPVEAAAQAVLGALAGGRAGGQSPGEATGELSTRSLAQVLAGRFRQRARRLVSR
;
A
#
# COMPACT_ATOMS: atom_id res chain seq x y z
N MET A 1 -15.41 13.38 19.65
CA MET A 1 -13.97 13.59 19.33
C MET A 1 -13.70 15.08 19.29
N PRO A 2 -12.58 15.59 19.83
CA PRO A 2 -12.25 17.00 19.61
C PRO A 2 -12.09 17.23 18.11
N ALA A 3 -12.81 18.22 17.58
CA ALA A 3 -12.76 18.56 16.17
C ALA A 3 -11.42 19.25 15.87
N ILE A 4 -10.47 18.54 15.29
CA ILE A 4 -9.22 19.12 14.79
C ILE A 4 -9.56 19.78 13.45
N ARG A 5 -9.99 21.02 13.48
CA ARG A 5 -10.25 21.79 12.27
C ARG A 5 -9.02 22.61 11.91
N THR A 6 -8.48 22.40 10.71
CA THR A 6 -7.37 23.19 10.20
C THR A 6 -7.85 24.57 9.70
N GLY A 7 -7.00 25.59 9.83
CA GLY A 7 -7.29 26.96 9.40
C GLY A 7 -7.40 27.12 7.88
N ALA A 8 -7.80 28.31 7.44
CA ALA A 8 -7.71 28.69 6.03
C ALA A 8 -6.25 28.66 5.56
N GLY A 9 -6.00 28.31 4.31
CA GLY A 9 -4.66 28.22 3.74
C GLY A 9 -3.84 27.01 4.17
N THR A 10 -4.36 26.13 5.03
CA THR A 10 -3.62 24.92 5.48
C THR A 10 -3.35 23.97 4.32
N ARG A 11 -2.15 23.39 4.33
CA ARG A 11 -1.69 22.30 3.47
C ARG A 11 -1.70 21.00 4.27
N LEU A 12 -2.80 20.24 4.19
CA LEU A 12 -2.93 18.97 4.88
C LEU A 12 -2.12 17.90 4.14
N LEU A 13 -1.06 17.41 4.74
CA LEU A 13 -0.13 16.46 4.16
C LEU A 13 -0.29 15.08 4.83
N HIS A 14 -1.04 14.18 4.20
CA HIS A 14 -1.15 12.79 4.66
C HIS A 14 -0.01 11.94 4.08
N ILE A 15 0.82 11.39 4.97
CA ILE A 15 2.06 10.70 4.61
C ILE A 15 1.97 9.16 4.70
N GLY A 16 0.80 8.60 4.92
CA GLY A 16 0.60 7.16 5.14
C GLY A 16 0.98 6.76 6.58
N PRO A 17 1.74 5.69 6.81
CA PRO A 17 2.52 4.85 5.89
C PRO A 17 1.71 3.87 5.04
N HIS A 18 2.42 2.94 4.36
CA HIS A 18 1.77 1.91 3.56
C HIS A 18 0.83 1.03 4.40
N LYS A 19 -0.29 0.58 3.82
CA LYS A 19 -1.28 -0.32 4.45
C LYS A 19 -2.07 0.27 5.62
N THR A 20 -2.12 1.58 5.73
CA THR A 20 -2.85 2.31 6.76
C THR A 20 -4.01 3.15 6.20
N GLY A 21 -4.70 2.66 5.18
CA GLY A 21 -5.92 3.29 4.66
C GLY A 21 -5.74 4.38 3.61
N THR A 22 -4.52 4.67 3.15
CA THR A 22 -4.22 5.72 2.16
C THR A 22 -5.09 5.62 0.90
N SER A 23 -5.28 4.40 0.37
CA SER A 23 -6.11 4.19 -0.83
C SER A 23 -7.58 4.58 -0.63
N ALA A 24 -8.13 4.39 0.58
CA ALA A 24 -9.51 4.78 0.88
C ALA A 24 -9.65 6.31 0.88
N ILE A 25 -8.70 7.02 1.50
CA ILE A 25 -8.66 8.48 1.49
C ILE A 25 -8.48 9.02 0.08
N GLN A 26 -7.52 8.51 -0.67
CA GLN A 26 -7.27 8.94 -2.05
C GLN A 26 -8.48 8.72 -2.96
N GLY A 27 -9.16 7.58 -2.83
CA GLY A 27 -10.38 7.29 -3.58
C GLY A 27 -11.52 8.26 -3.23
N ALA A 28 -11.78 8.50 -1.96
CA ALA A 28 -12.83 9.41 -1.51
C ALA A 28 -12.55 10.87 -1.92
N LEU A 29 -11.30 11.34 -1.80
CA LEU A 29 -10.89 12.68 -2.24
C LEU A 29 -11.01 12.84 -3.76
N PHE A 30 -10.63 11.81 -4.52
CA PHE A 30 -10.75 11.81 -5.97
C PHE A 30 -12.20 11.92 -6.44
N LEU A 31 -13.10 11.11 -5.87
CA LEU A 31 -14.53 11.13 -6.18
C LEU A 31 -15.19 12.47 -5.80
N ALA A 32 -14.68 13.11 -4.74
CA ALA A 32 -15.23 14.38 -4.25
C ALA A 32 -14.55 15.62 -4.85
N ARG A 33 -13.57 15.50 -5.75
CA ARG A 33 -12.68 16.60 -6.21
C ARG A 33 -13.42 17.88 -6.57
N GLU A 34 -14.44 17.81 -7.43
CA GLU A 34 -15.20 18.99 -7.87
C GLU A 34 -16.00 19.59 -6.71
N ARG A 35 -16.60 18.74 -5.86
CA ARG A 35 -17.35 19.19 -4.69
C ARG A 35 -16.42 19.81 -3.62
N LEU A 36 -15.19 19.29 -3.48
CA LEU A 36 -14.16 19.86 -2.60
C LEU A 36 -13.80 21.29 -3.03
N ALA A 37 -13.63 21.53 -4.32
CA ALA A 37 -13.33 22.87 -4.84
C ALA A 37 -14.44 23.88 -4.46
N ALA A 38 -15.70 23.47 -4.50
CA ALA A 38 -16.84 24.29 -4.05
C ALA A 38 -16.81 24.60 -2.53
N GLN A 39 -16.08 23.82 -1.73
CA GLN A 39 -15.85 24.03 -0.30
C GLN A 39 -14.52 24.76 0.01
N GLY A 40 -13.84 25.28 -1.01
CA GLY A 40 -12.53 25.92 -0.86
C GLY A 40 -11.41 24.95 -0.47
N VAL A 41 -11.54 23.68 -0.85
CA VAL A 41 -10.54 22.63 -0.63
C VAL A 41 -10.05 22.11 -1.98
N VAL A 42 -8.74 22.09 -2.19
CA VAL A 42 -8.10 21.61 -3.41
C VAL A 42 -7.46 20.25 -3.19
N TYR A 43 -7.86 19.26 -3.98
CA TYR A 43 -7.13 18.00 -4.16
C TYR A 43 -6.41 18.06 -5.51
N PRO A 44 -5.11 18.37 -5.55
CA PRO A 44 -4.39 18.68 -6.79
C PRO A 44 -4.18 17.45 -7.67
N GLY A 45 -3.75 17.69 -8.91
CA GLY A 45 -3.53 16.66 -9.92
C GLY A 45 -4.82 16.21 -10.62
N GLN A 46 -4.69 15.36 -11.64
CA GLN A 46 -5.82 14.87 -12.44
C GLN A 46 -6.24 13.45 -12.08
N GLY A 47 -5.30 12.65 -11.59
CA GLY A 47 -5.52 11.24 -11.24
C GLY A 47 -6.06 11.05 -9.82
N ARG A 48 -6.33 9.78 -9.51
CA ARG A 48 -6.66 9.35 -8.14
C ARG A 48 -5.49 9.57 -7.17
N THR A 49 -4.27 9.40 -7.65
CA THR A 49 -3.04 9.57 -6.89
C THR A 49 -2.13 10.60 -7.55
N ILE A 50 -1.36 11.31 -6.73
CA ILE A 50 -0.36 12.29 -7.17
C ILE A 50 1.00 11.58 -7.17
N LEU A 51 1.16 10.57 -8.01
CA LEU A 51 2.30 9.64 -7.91
C LEU A 51 3.63 10.29 -8.35
N TRP A 52 3.69 10.80 -9.58
CA TRP A 52 4.94 11.26 -10.18
C TRP A 52 5.66 12.37 -9.42
N PRO A 53 4.98 13.45 -8.97
CA PRO A 53 5.60 14.47 -8.14
C PRO A 53 6.17 13.93 -6.84
N ILE A 54 5.46 13.01 -6.17
CA ILE A 54 5.89 12.45 -4.89
C ILE A 54 7.11 11.53 -5.07
N LEU A 55 7.11 10.67 -6.08
CA LEU A 55 8.27 9.85 -6.40
C LEU A 55 9.50 10.70 -6.76
N ALA A 56 9.29 11.82 -7.47
CA ALA A 56 10.36 12.74 -7.84
C ALA A 56 11.04 13.36 -6.60
N VAL A 57 10.25 13.90 -5.65
CA VAL A 57 10.80 14.55 -4.45
C VAL A 57 11.37 13.55 -3.45
N THR A 58 10.81 12.34 -3.37
CA THR A 58 11.31 11.27 -2.49
C THR A 58 12.42 10.43 -3.10
N GLY A 59 12.82 10.70 -4.34
CA GLY A 59 13.91 10.00 -5.01
C GLY A 59 13.60 8.53 -5.35
N GLN A 60 12.31 8.17 -5.45
CA GLN A 60 11.90 6.78 -5.63
C GLN A 60 11.53 6.50 -7.08
N PRO A 61 11.89 5.32 -7.63
CA PRO A 61 11.41 4.89 -8.92
C PRO A 61 9.95 4.41 -8.83
N PRO A 62 9.15 4.53 -9.91
CA PRO A 62 7.77 4.05 -9.95
C PRO A 62 7.69 2.51 -9.89
N LEU A 63 8.64 1.83 -10.49
CA LEU A 63 8.85 0.38 -10.42
C LEU A 63 10.34 0.08 -10.25
N LEU A 64 10.64 -1.09 -9.69
CA LEU A 64 12.02 -1.53 -9.53
C LEU A 64 12.71 -1.59 -10.91
N GLY A 65 13.87 -0.90 -11.03
CA GLY A 65 14.65 -0.82 -12.26
C GLY A 65 14.22 0.30 -13.22
N GLU A 66 13.17 1.06 -12.91
CA GLU A 66 12.83 2.27 -13.66
C GLU A 66 13.55 3.52 -13.12
N PRO A 67 13.79 4.54 -13.94
CA PRO A 67 14.39 5.77 -13.48
C PRO A 67 13.47 6.55 -12.56
N THR A 68 14.03 7.23 -11.57
CA THR A 68 13.31 8.20 -10.74
C THR A 68 12.75 9.32 -11.62
N PRO A 69 11.49 9.75 -11.41
CA PRO A 69 10.89 10.85 -12.14
C PRO A 69 11.68 12.16 -11.97
N LYS A 70 11.61 13.04 -12.97
CA LYS A 70 12.28 14.34 -12.92
C LYS A 70 11.70 15.21 -11.81
N ILE A 71 12.55 15.92 -11.10
CA ILE A 71 12.15 16.83 -10.00
C ILE A 71 11.18 17.92 -10.45
N SER A 72 11.19 18.27 -11.74
CA SER A 72 10.25 19.24 -12.30
C SER A 72 8.78 18.90 -12.07
N TYR A 73 8.42 17.61 -11.94
CA TYR A 73 7.05 17.21 -11.57
C TYR A 73 6.66 17.74 -10.18
N TRP A 74 7.59 17.69 -9.22
CA TRP A 74 7.37 18.24 -7.88
C TRP A 74 7.28 19.77 -7.91
N GLU A 75 8.19 20.43 -8.64
CA GLU A 75 8.23 21.88 -8.78
C GLU A 75 6.96 22.42 -9.45
N ASP A 76 6.41 21.70 -10.44
CA ASP A 76 5.14 22.05 -11.07
C ASP A 76 3.96 21.91 -10.10
N LEU A 77 3.93 20.84 -9.30
CA LEU A 77 2.91 20.64 -8.28
C LEU A 77 2.95 21.73 -7.22
N THR A 78 4.11 22.05 -6.68
CA THR A 78 4.26 23.09 -5.63
C THR A 78 3.89 24.47 -6.15
N ARG A 79 4.19 24.78 -7.42
CA ARG A 79 3.75 26.02 -8.09
C ARG A 79 2.23 26.08 -8.22
N GLN A 80 1.58 24.96 -8.59
CA GLN A 80 0.11 24.88 -8.62
C GLN A 80 -0.50 25.10 -7.24
N ILE A 81 0.10 24.50 -6.19
CA ILE A 81 -0.35 24.66 -4.81
C ILE A 81 -0.17 26.09 -4.33
N ALA A 82 0.95 26.74 -4.64
CA ALA A 82 1.18 28.14 -4.28
C ALA A 82 0.13 29.08 -4.90
N ALA A 83 -0.32 28.79 -6.11
CA ALA A 83 -1.35 29.56 -6.81
C ALA A 83 -2.76 29.44 -6.19
N THR A 84 -3.01 28.47 -5.27
CA THR A 84 -4.33 28.31 -4.62
C THR A 84 -4.62 29.37 -3.55
N GLY A 85 -3.65 30.20 -3.17
CA GLY A 85 -3.81 31.25 -2.16
C GLY A 85 -4.19 30.68 -0.79
N ASP A 86 -5.32 31.15 -0.25
CA ASP A 86 -5.82 30.75 1.08
C ASP A 86 -6.82 29.57 1.03
N GLN A 87 -6.96 28.91 -0.10
CA GLN A 87 -7.69 27.65 -0.13
C GLN A 87 -6.93 26.56 0.65
N ARG A 88 -7.65 25.67 1.31
CA ARG A 88 -7.04 24.46 1.89
C ARG A 88 -6.59 23.54 0.77
N VAL A 89 -5.44 22.89 0.95
CA VAL A 89 -4.98 21.86 0.02
C VAL A 89 -4.82 20.56 0.78
N VAL A 90 -5.22 19.44 0.20
CA VAL A 90 -4.97 18.12 0.76
C VAL A 90 -4.11 17.31 -0.19
N LEU A 91 -2.98 16.80 0.31
CA LEU A 91 -2.09 15.87 -0.36
C LEU A 91 -2.11 14.55 0.38
N SER A 92 -2.19 13.43 -0.33
CA SER A 92 -2.15 12.10 0.29
C SER A 92 -1.29 11.16 -0.52
N SER A 93 -0.21 10.67 0.10
CA SER A 93 0.63 9.63 -0.48
C SER A 93 1.43 8.90 0.59
N GLU A 94 1.39 7.58 0.56
CA GLU A 94 2.20 6.72 1.42
C GLU A 94 3.70 6.75 1.10
N PHE A 95 4.09 7.25 -0.06
CA PHE A 95 5.51 7.36 -0.44
C PHE A 95 6.27 8.41 0.36
N PHE A 96 5.59 9.38 0.96
CA PHE A 96 6.22 10.34 1.88
C PHE A 96 6.80 9.68 3.13
N CYS A 97 6.28 8.51 3.56
CA CYS A 97 6.81 7.82 4.73
C CYS A 97 8.29 7.40 4.58
N GLN A 98 8.79 7.30 3.37
CA GLN A 98 10.18 6.93 3.07
C GLN A 98 11.11 8.15 2.93
N ALA A 99 10.59 9.38 3.08
CA ALA A 99 11.41 10.58 3.06
C ALA A 99 12.40 10.59 4.24
N ASP A 100 13.66 10.87 3.96
CA ASP A 100 14.64 11.18 4.99
C ASP A 100 14.43 12.60 5.54
N ASP A 101 15.22 12.99 6.53
CA ASP A 101 15.10 14.28 7.18
C ASP A 101 15.28 15.46 6.23
N ALA A 102 16.18 15.35 5.26
CA ALA A 102 16.43 16.41 4.28
C ALA A 102 15.24 16.57 3.33
N THR A 103 14.73 15.43 2.85
CA THR A 103 13.54 15.38 1.98
C THR A 103 12.29 15.87 2.72
N ALA A 104 12.08 15.45 3.98
CA ALA A 104 10.96 15.92 4.79
C ALA A 104 11.00 17.46 4.96
N ARG A 105 12.15 18.03 5.33
CA ARG A 105 12.34 19.48 5.42
C ARG A 105 12.07 20.18 4.09
N ARG A 106 12.58 19.65 2.99
CA ARG A 106 12.30 20.18 1.65
C ARG A 106 10.81 20.21 1.34
N VAL A 107 10.11 19.07 1.54
CA VAL A 107 8.66 18.97 1.30
C VAL A 107 7.89 20.01 2.10
N ILE A 108 8.19 20.17 3.39
CA ILE A 108 7.52 21.16 4.25
C ILE A 108 7.81 22.58 3.76
N THR A 109 9.05 22.92 3.45
CA THR A 109 9.43 24.25 2.95
C THR A 109 8.71 24.56 1.63
N ASP A 110 8.76 23.64 0.67
CA ASP A 110 8.19 23.82 -0.67
C ASP A 110 6.64 23.93 -0.62
N LEU A 111 6.00 23.33 0.38
CA LEU A 111 4.54 23.41 0.60
C LEU A 111 4.11 24.65 1.42
N GLY A 112 5.02 25.47 1.90
CA GLY A 112 4.71 26.73 2.57
C GLY A 112 4.97 26.74 4.08
N GLY A 113 5.86 25.88 4.60
CA GLY A 113 6.35 25.92 5.98
C GLY A 113 5.23 25.78 7.02
N ASP A 114 4.99 26.85 7.78
CA ASP A 114 3.99 26.88 8.87
C ASP A 114 2.54 26.62 8.43
N ARG A 115 2.26 26.65 7.14
CA ARG A 115 0.95 26.28 6.60
C ARG A 115 0.72 24.77 6.51
N VAL A 116 1.76 23.94 6.72
CA VAL A 116 1.67 22.50 6.56
C VAL A 116 1.23 21.84 7.86
N HIS A 117 0.20 21.04 7.80
CA HIS A 117 -0.21 20.13 8.86
C HIS A 117 -0.06 18.69 8.41
N VAL A 118 0.80 17.94 9.07
CA VAL A 118 1.09 16.53 8.72
C VAL A 118 0.10 15.59 9.40
N VAL A 119 -0.38 14.62 8.64
CA VAL A 119 -1.25 13.54 9.13
C VAL A 119 -0.57 12.20 8.91
N VAL A 120 -0.43 11.44 9.98
CA VAL A 120 0.09 10.07 9.96
C VAL A 120 -1.00 9.11 10.38
N THR A 121 -1.32 8.13 9.54
CA THR A 121 -2.30 7.09 9.89
C THR A 121 -1.56 5.83 10.36
N LEU A 122 -1.94 5.27 11.50
CA LEU A 122 -1.30 4.10 12.09
C LEU A 122 -2.24 2.91 12.14
N ARG A 123 -1.65 1.75 11.95
CA ARG A 123 -2.33 0.45 12.02
C ARG A 123 -1.41 -0.56 12.68
N SER A 124 -1.95 -1.51 13.44
CA SER A 124 -1.14 -2.57 14.06
C SER A 124 -0.33 -3.36 13.02
N LEU A 125 0.93 -3.67 13.33
CA LEU A 125 1.76 -4.55 12.51
C LEU A 125 1.11 -5.90 12.24
N THR A 126 0.35 -6.43 13.20
CA THR A 126 -0.37 -7.71 13.04
C THR A 126 -1.32 -7.71 11.84
N ARG A 127 -1.87 -6.54 11.47
CA ARG A 127 -2.74 -6.33 10.31
C ARG A 127 -1.96 -5.97 9.05
N ILE A 128 -0.82 -5.30 9.23
CA ILE A 128 0.05 -4.89 8.12
C ILE A 128 0.76 -6.09 7.49
N LEU A 129 1.29 -7.01 8.30
CA LEU A 129 2.13 -8.12 7.83
C LEU A 129 1.53 -8.91 6.64
N PRO A 130 0.34 -9.51 6.73
CA PRO A 130 -0.20 -10.28 5.62
C PRO A 130 -0.52 -9.43 4.39
N SER A 131 -0.93 -8.19 4.60
CA SER A 131 -1.24 -7.24 3.52
C SER A 131 0.02 -6.74 2.81
N GLN A 132 1.11 -6.51 3.55
CA GLN A 132 2.38 -6.06 3.00
C GLN A 132 3.08 -7.18 2.23
N TRP A 133 3.10 -8.42 2.76
CA TRP A 133 3.63 -9.56 2.03
C TRP A 133 2.87 -9.79 0.71
N GLN A 134 1.54 -9.72 0.71
CA GLN A 134 0.76 -9.78 -0.52
C GLN A 134 1.15 -8.69 -1.53
N GLN A 135 1.44 -7.48 -1.06
CA GLN A 135 1.92 -6.41 -1.94
C GLN A 135 3.28 -6.74 -2.55
N TYR A 136 4.17 -7.35 -1.76
CA TYR A 136 5.48 -7.76 -2.27
C TYR A 136 5.36 -8.86 -3.34
N ILE A 137 4.55 -9.90 -3.11
CA ILE A 137 4.36 -10.94 -4.13
C ILE A 137 3.69 -10.40 -5.40
N GLN A 138 2.79 -9.42 -5.29
CA GLN A 138 2.21 -8.73 -6.46
C GLN A 138 3.24 -7.91 -7.25
N ASN A 139 4.40 -7.65 -6.67
CA ASN A 139 5.54 -6.96 -7.29
C ASN A 139 6.71 -7.91 -7.64
N GLY A 140 6.49 -9.22 -7.65
CA GLY A 140 7.51 -10.19 -8.06
C GLY A 140 8.28 -10.88 -6.94
N PHE A 141 7.99 -10.57 -5.67
CA PHE A 141 8.60 -11.24 -4.53
C PHE A 141 8.18 -12.72 -4.47
N HIS A 142 9.13 -13.65 -4.16
CA HIS A 142 8.88 -15.09 -4.27
C HIS A 142 9.12 -15.89 -2.98
N PHE A 143 9.59 -15.25 -1.91
CA PHE A 143 9.77 -15.94 -0.63
C PHE A 143 8.42 -16.31 0.00
N ARG A 144 8.38 -17.42 0.71
CA ARG A 144 7.19 -17.85 1.45
C ARG A 144 6.89 -16.89 2.59
N TYR A 145 5.62 -16.82 2.99
CA TYR A 145 5.19 -15.90 4.04
C TYR A 145 5.94 -16.15 5.36
N HIS A 146 6.07 -17.43 5.76
CA HIS A 146 6.79 -17.82 6.99
C HIS A 146 8.26 -17.41 6.94
N GLU A 147 8.98 -17.74 5.88
CA GLU A 147 10.38 -17.38 5.68
C GLU A 147 10.60 -15.85 5.73
N TRP A 148 9.69 -15.11 5.13
CA TRP A 148 9.73 -13.65 5.17
C TRP A 148 9.48 -13.11 6.59
N LEU A 149 8.51 -13.68 7.34
CA LEU A 149 8.24 -13.30 8.74
C LEU A 149 9.46 -13.57 9.64
N GLU A 150 10.09 -14.73 9.50
CA GLU A 150 11.32 -15.04 10.24
C GLU A 150 12.41 -14.01 9.96
N GLY A 151 12.60 -13.63 8.70
CA GLY A 151 13.59 -12.62 8.33
C GLY A 151 13.30 -11.24 8.90
N ILE A 152 12.08 -10.73 8.78
CA ILE A 152 11.77 -9.35 9.21
C ILE A 152 11.61 -9.21 10.73
N LEU A 153 11.23 -10.27 11.45
CA LEU A 153 11.00 -10.26 12.89
C LEU A 153 12.21 -10.76 13.70
N SER A 154 13.31 -11.17 13.05
CA SER A 154 14.58 -11.49 13.70
C SER A 154 15.25 -10.21 14.23
N ASP A 155 16.17 -10.39 15.15
CA ASP A 155 16.99 -9.31 15.72
C ASP A 155 18.49 -9.65 15.60
N PRO A 156 19.25 -8.94 14.75
CA PRO A 156 18.83 -7.92 13.80
C PRO A 156 18.00 -8.50 12.63
N PRO A 157 17.14 -7.69 11.99
CA PRO A 157 16.36 -8.16 10.85
C PRO A 157 17.24 -8.60 9.69
N SER A 158 17.04 -9.83 9.21
CA SER A 158 17.70 -10.40 8.03
C SER A 158 16.68 -10.59 6.91
N THR A 159 16.43 -9.53 6.13
CA THR A 159 15.30 -9.58 5.21
C THR A 159 15.69 -9.18 3.79
N PRO A 160 15.16 -9.88 2.76
CA PRO A 160 15.25 -9.44 1.38
C PRO A 160 14.35 -8.21 1.08
N THR A 161 13.62 -7.69 2.09
CA THR A 161 12.77 -6.49 1.97
C THR A 161 13.24 -5.39 2.94
N PRO A 162 14.43 -4.80 2.75
CA PRO A 162 15.01 -3.83 3.69
C PRO A 162 14.13 -2.59 3.90
N ALA A 163 13.31 -2.23 2.92
CA ALA A 163 12.37 -1.12 3.02
C ALA A 163 11.18 -1.42 3.97
N PHE A 164 11.02 -2.64 4.50
CA PHE A 164 9.90 -2.94 5.38
C PHE A 164 9.95 -2.07 6.64
N TRP A 165 11.06 -2.09 7.37
CA TRP A 165 11.20 -1.31 8.60
C TRP A 165 11.32 0.19 8.34
N LEU A 166 11.91 0.62 7.24
CA LEU A 166 11.88 2.02 6.83
C LEU A 166 10.44 2.57 6.70
N ARG A 167 9.49 1.72 6.30
CA ARG A 167 8.07 2.08 6.15
C ARG A 167 7.25 1.90 7.41
N HIS A 168 7.64 0.97 8.30
CA HIS A 168 6.79 0.49 9.38
C HIS A 168 7.37 0.67 10.79
N ARG A 169 8.53 1.32 10.96
CA ARG A 169 8.95 1.91 12.24
C ARG A 169 8.17 3.21 12.43
N HIS A 170 6.92 3.04 12.90
CA HIS A 170 5.97 4.13 13.02
C HIS A 170 6.42 5.20 14.00
N ASP A 171 7.12 4.82 15.06
CA ASP A 171 7.73 5.69 16.06
C ASP A 171 8.81 6.60 15.44
N GLU A 172 9.74 6.03 14.68
CA GLU A 172 10.79 6.77 13.99
C GLU A 172 10.22 7.70 12.91
N LEU A 173 9.21 7.22 12.16
CA LEU A 173 8.50 8.01 11.16
C LEU A 173 7.83 9.23 11.80
N VAL A 174 7.06 9.03 12.86
CA VAL A 174 6.34 10.09 13.57
C VAL A 174 7.32 11.08 14.20
N ALA A 175 8.37 10.60 14.87
CA ALA A 175 9.40 11.45 15.48
C ALA A 175 10.11 12.32 14.42
N ARG A 176 10.48 11.75 13.28
CA ARG A 176 11.13 12.47 12.17
C ARG A 176 10.27 13.64 11.68
N TRP A 177 9.01 13.39 11.36
CA TRP A 177 8.13 14.41 10.85
C TRP A 177 7.75 15.45 11.93
N ALA A 178 7.55 15.03 13.18
CA ALA A 178 7.31 15.93 14.30
C ALA A 178 8.49 16.89 14.54
N ALA A 179 9.72 16.43 14.38
CA ALA A 179 10.92 17.26 14.47
C ALA A 179 11.00 18.32 13.36
N VAL A 180 10.34 18.09 12.21
CA VAL A 180 10.35 19.05 11.09
C VAL A 180 9.22 20.07 11.18
N VAL A 181 7.98 19.63 11.55
CA VAL A 181 6.79 20.51 11.50
C VAL A 181 6.39 21.08 12.86
N GLY A 182 6.96 20.58 13.96
CA GLY A 182 6.50 20.86 15.31
C GLY A 182 5.33 19.96 15.72
N LYS A 183 5.16 19.76 17.02
CA LYS A 183 4.17 18.84 17.61
C LYS A 183 2.74 19.27 17.33
N GLU A 184 2.49 20.56 17.32
CA GLU A 184 1.19 21.20 17.08
C GLU A 184 0.71 21.02 15.63
N ASN A 185 1.63 20.83 14.69
CA ASN A 185 1.36 20.68 13.26
C ASN A 185 1.40 19.21 12.79
N LEU A 186 1.34 18.26 13.73
CA LEU A 186 1.26 16.84 13.42
C LEU A 186 0.11 16.16 14.16
N THR A 187 -0.69 15.42 13.42
CA THR A 187 -1.76 14.57 13.98
C THR A 187 -1.51 13.12 13.62
N VAL A 188 -1.56 12.27 14.62
CA VAL A 188 -1.53 10.80 14.47
C VAL A 188 -2.95 10.27 14.55
N ILE A 189 -3.36 9.46 13.57
CA ILE A 189 -4.67 8.79 13.54
C ILE A 189 -4.44 7.29 13.66
N VAL A 190 -4.92 6.69 14.75
CA VAL A 190 -4.92 5.23 14.91
C VAL A 190 -6.22 4.68 14.34
N ILE A 191 -6.12 3.80 13.34
CA ILE A 191 -7.28 3.24 12.64
C ILE A 191 -8.04 2.29 13.56
N ASP A 192 -9.33 2.53 13.70
CA ASP A 192 -10.26 1.59 14.29
C ASP A 192 -10.80 0.63 13.22
N GLU A 193 -10.42 -0.64 13.30
CA GLU A 193 -10.85 -1.68 12.34
C GLU A 193 -12.36 -1.97 12.41
N SER A 194 -13.04 -1.60 13.50
CA SER A 194 -14.48 -1.77 13.68
C SER A 194 -15.29 -0.66 13.00
N ASP A 195 -14.66 0.48 12.75
CA ASP A 195 -15.30 1.67 12.18
C ASP A 195 -14.69 2.05 10.83
N ARG A 196 -15.24 1.50 9.76
CA ARG A 196 -14.76 1.71 8.39
C ARG A 196 -14.80 3.16 7.89
N LEU A 197 -15.65 4.00 8.50
CA LEU A 197 -15.82 5.39 8.10
C LEU A 197 -15.04 6.36 8.99
N MET A 198 -14.45 5.89 10.09
CA MET A 198 -13.70 6.74 11.03
C MET A 198 -12.70 7.64 10.30
N LEU A 199 -11.89 7.04 9.44
CA LEU A 199 -10.82 7.76 8.74
C LEU A 199 -11.37 8.89 7.85
N LEU A 200 -12.46 8.64 7.12
CA LEU A 200 -13.13 9.66 6.28
C LEU A 200 -13.68 10.81 7.14
N ARG A 201 -14.38 10.50 8.26
CA ARG A 201 -14.90 11.51 9.18
C ARG A 201 -13.81 12.38 9.80
N VAL A 202 -12.65 11.80 10.14
CA VAL A 202 -11.53 12.57 10.67
C VAL A 202 -11.02 13.55 9.61
N PHE A 203 -10.86 13.11 8.35
CA PHE A 203 -10.46 14.00 7.25
C PHE A 203 -11.51 15.06 6.95
N GLU A 204 -12.80 14.74 7.00
CA GLU A 204 -13.89 15.72 6.90
C GLU A 204 -13.76 16.80 7.97
N SER A 205 -13.60 16.40 9.23
CA SER A 205 -13.41 17.32 10.34
C SER A 205 -12.20 18.23 10.16
N MET A 206 -11.03 17.64 9.79
CA MET A 206 -9.80 18.39 9.56
C MET A 206 -9.92 19.39 8.41
N LEU A 207 -10.61 19.01 7.34
CA LEU A 207 -10.85 19.85 6.16
C LEU A 207 -12.05 20.80 6.33
N GLY A 208 -12.77 20.73 7.45
CA GLY A 208 -13.95 21.54 7.72
C GLY A 208 -15.09 21.27 6.75
N LEU A 209 -15.22 20.02 6.32
CA LEU A 209 -16.30 19.52 5.45
C LEU A 209 -17.50 19.06 6.28
N PRO A 210 -18.71 19.04 5.72
CA PRO A 210 -19.85 18.41 6.36
C PRO A 210 -19.66 16.91 6.59
N ASP A 211 -20.31 16.36 7.61
CA ASP A 211 -20.32 14.91 7.87
C ASP A 211 -20.90 14.15 6.67
N GLY A 212 -20.24 13.06 6.28
CA GLY A 212 -20.63 12.23 5.14
C GLY A 212 -20.34 12.85 3.76
N PHE A 213 -19.53 13.90 3.72
CA PHE A 213 -19.11 14.51 2.47
C PHE A 213 -18.18 13.60 1.66
N LEU A 214 -17.26 12.91 2.34
CA LEU A 214 -16.35 11.94 1.73
C LEU A 214 -17.02 10.56 1.77
N VAL A 215 -17.25 9.97 0.59
CA VAL A 215 -17.84 8.64 0.47
C VAL A 215 -16.78 7.61 0.08
N PRO A 216 -16.85 6.37 0.61
CA PRO A 216 -15.95 5.31 0.18
C PRO A 216 -16.10 5.04 -1.32
N GLU A 217 -14.97 4.77 -1.98
CA GLU A 217 -14.99 4.28 -3.35
C GLU A 217 -15.40 2.80 -3.36
N GLU A 218 -16.52 2.47 -3.97
CA GLU A 218 -16.98 1.09 -4.16
C GLU A 218 -16.18 0.44 -5.30
N THR A 219 -15.05 -0.17 -4.99
CA THR A 219 -14.28 -0.92 -5.98
C THR A 219 -14.07 -2.36 -5.54
N ALA A 220 -14.47 -3.31 -6.39
CA ALA A 220 -14.14 -4.73 -6.26
C ALA A 220 -12.62 -4.99 -6.26
N ALA A 221 -11.85 -4.09 -6.89
CA ALA A 221 -10.41 -4.20 -7.08
C ALA A 221 -9.55 -4.17 -5.79
N ASN A 222 -10.12 -3.78 -4.65
CA ASN A 222 -9.39 -3.66 -3.38
C ASN A 222 -9.38 -4.93 -2.53
N ARG A 223 -9.92 -6.06 -3.02
CA ARG A 223 -9.87 -7.29 -2.25
C ARG A 223 -8.45 -7.85 -2.13
N SER A 224 -8.20 -8.52 -1.02
CA SER A 224 -6.99 -9.33 -0.83
C SER A 224 -7.07 -10.61 -1.65
N LEU A 225 -5.92 -11.14 -2.07
CA LEU A 225 -5.84 -12.48 -2.63
C LEU A 225 -6.17 -13.52 -1.53
N THR A 226 -6.80 -14.62 -1.91
CA THR A 226 -6.90 -15.79 -1.04
C THR A 226 -5.51 -16.42 -0.87
N ALA A 227 -5.34 -17.30 0.11
CA ALA A 227 -4.06 -17.94 0.34
C ALA A 227 -3.62 -18.80 -0.88
N ALA A 228 -4.58 -19.46 -1.57
CA ALA A 228 -4.31 -20.22 -2.78
C ALA A 228 -3.93 -19.33 -3.98
N GLU A 229 -4.60 -18.19 -4.16
CA GLU A 229 -4.24 -17.21 -5.19
C GLU A 229 -2.86 -16.60 -4.95
N ALA A 230 -2.55 -16.27 -3.70
CA ALA A 230 -1.26 -15.73 -3.31
C ALA A 230 -0.12 -16.73 -3.55
N GLU A 231 -0.34 -18.01 -3.21
CA GLU A 231 0.64 -19.06 -3.46
C GLU A 231 0.84 -19.32 -4.96
N LEU A 232 -0.23 -19.26 -5.77
CA LEU A 232 -0.11 -19.30 -7.23
C LEU A 232 0.82 -18.19 -7.74
N VAL A 233 0.57 -16.94 -7.35
CA VAL A 233 1.39 -15.81 -7.77
C VAL A 233 2.84 -16.00 -7.30
N ARG A 234 3.06 -16.40 -6.05
CA ARG A 234 4.39 -16.65 -5.50
C ARG A 234 5.18 -17.69 -6.29
N GLN A 235 4.54 -18.81 -6.65
CA GLN A 235 5.20 -19.88 -7.45
C GLN A 235 5.55 -19.41 -8.86
N VAL A 236 4.71 -18.58 -9.47
CA VAL A 236 5.06 -17.98 -10.78
C VAL A 236 6.23 -16.99 -10.62
N ASN A 237 6.26 -16.20 -9.53
CA ASN A 237 7.37 -15.29 -9.24
C ASN A 237 8.70 -16.05 -9.07
N GLU A 238 8.67 -17.21 -8.40
CA GLU A 238 9.84 -18.08 -8.27
C GLU A 238 10.39 -18.50 -9.64
N GLU A 239 9.49 -18.84 -10.59
CA GLU A 239 9.89 -19.18 -11.96
C GLU A 239 10.41 -17.95 -12.74
N PHE A 240 9.81 -16.78 -12.54
CA PHE A 240 10.30 -15.52 -13.12
C PHE A 240 11.71 -15.22 -12.65
N SER A 241 11.98 -15.33 -11.36
CA SER A 241 13.29 -15.13 -10.77
C SER A 241 14.31 -16.15 -11.29
N ARG A 242 13.95 -17.45 -11.26
CA ARG A 242 14.82 -18.53 -11.69
C ARG A 242 15.21 -18.46 -13.17
N ARG A 243 14.31 -17.93 -14.02
CA ARG A 243 14.52 -17.77 -15.47
C ARG A 243 15.05 -16.40 -15.86
N GLU A 244 15.27 -15.52 -14.89
CA GLU A 244 15.73 -14.15 -15.11
C GLU A 244 14.88 -13.38 -16.15
N TRP A 245 13.56 -13.62 -16.13
CA TRP A 245 12.67 -12.98 -17.09
C TRP A 245 12.56 -11.48 -16.84
N PRO A 246 12.52 -10.64 -17.90
CA PRO A 246 12.50 -9.19 -17.78
C PRO A 246 11.35 -8.66 -16.92
N GLN A 247 11.62 -7.68 -16.06
CA GLN A 247 10.62 -7.07 -15.16
C GLN A 247 9.43 -6.44 -15.91
N ARG A 248 9.65 -5.90 -17.12
CA ARG A 248 8.57 -5.39 -17.98
C ARG A 248 7.52 -6.47 -18.31
N ASN A 249 7.96 -7.72 -18.50
CA ASN A 249 7.07 -8.85 -18.76
C ASN A 249 6.30 -9.22 -17.50
N TYR A 250 6.91 -9.13 -16.32
CA TYR A 250 6.23 -9.31 -15.05
C TYR A 250 5.06 -8.32 -14.89
N SER A 251 5.31 -7.04 -15.06
CA SER A 251 4.27 -6.01 -14.95
C SER A 251 3.12 -6.30 -15.91
N ARG A 252 3.42 -6.60 -17.17
CA ARG A 252 2.43 -6.85 -18.22
C ARG A 252 1.60 -8.10 -17.98
N PHE A 253 2.25 -9.25 -17.76
CA PHE A 253 1.55 -10.54 -17.68
C PHE A 253 1.03 -10.83 -16.28
N MET A 254 1.78 -10.50 -15.24
CA MET A 254 1.43 -10.84 -13.86
C MET A 254 0.65 -9.73 -13.19
N ARG A 255 1.21 -8.51 -13.07
CA ARG A 255 0.59 -7.45 -12.30
C ARG A 255 -0.72 -6.98 -12.94
N TYR A 256 -0.67 -6.53 -14.19
CA TYR A 256 -1.82 -6.01 -14.94
C TYR A 256 -2.61 -7.07 -15.72
N GLY A 257 -2.13 -8.30 -15.76
CA GLY A 257 -2.80 -9.45 -16.33
C GLY A 257 -3.40 -10.36 -15.25
N VAL A 258 -2.63 -11.34 -14.81
CA VAL A 258 -3.09 -12.42 -13.89
C VAL A 258 -3.70 -11.87 -12.61
N ILE A 259 -3.00 -10.95 -11.92
CA ILE A 259 -3.39 -10.48 -10.59
C ILE A 259 -4.62 -9.59 -10.67
N GLU A 260 -4.64 -8.62 -11.57
CA GLU A 260 -5.82 -7.76 -11.75
C GLU A 260 -7.03 -8.54 -12.22
N GLN A 261 -6.87 -9.47 -13.17
CA GLN A 261 -7.96 -10.30 -13.65
C GLN A 261 -8.58 -11.12 -12.49
N MET A 262 -7.77 -11.82 -11.70
CA MET A 262 -8.28 -12.57 -10.54
C MET A 262 -8.99 -11.66 -9.54
N LYS A 263 -8.43 -10.50 -9.21
CA LYS A 263 -8.99 -9.57 -8.22
C LYS A 263 -10.29 -8.92 -8.67
N ASN A 264 -10.41 -8.58 -9.95
CA ASN A 264 -11.53 -7.78 -10.47
C ASN A 264 -12.71 -8.64 -10.91
N THR A 265 -12.47 -9.89 -11.35
CA THR A 265 -13.52 -10.71 -11.95
C THR A 265 -13.94 -11.89 -11.08
N ARG A 266 -13.14 -12.26 -10.07
CA ARG A 266 -13.46 -13.38 -9.20
C ARG A 266 -13.95 -12.92 -7.83
N LEU A 267 -15.04 -13.48 -7.37
CA LEU A 267 -15.52 -13.38 -6.00
C LEU A 267 -15.20 -14.69 -5.26
N PRO A 268 -14.19 -14.73 -4.36
CA PRO A 268 -13.86 -15.95 -3.62
C PRO A 268 -15.02 -16.45 -2.77
N SER A 269 -15.16 -17.76 -2.67
CA SER A 269 -16.16 -18.38 -1.79
C SER A 269 -15.88 -18.02 -0.31
N PRO A 270 -16.91 -17.88 0.55
CA PRO A 270 -16.74 -17.53 1.97
C PRO A 270 -15.79 -18.45 2.75
N GLY A 271 -15.67 -19.72 2.35
CA GLY A 271 -14.79 -20.72 2.98
C GLY A 271 -13.35 -20.73 2.46
N GLU A 272 -12.98 -19.89 1.48
CA GLU A 272 -11.61 -19.86 0.98
C GLU A 272 -10.66 -19.22 2.01
N PRO A 273 -9.58 -19.93 2.41
CA PRO A 273 -8.66 -19.44 3.41
C PRO A 273 -7.98 -18.15 2.98
N ARG A 274 -7.83 -17.22 3.93
CA ARG A 274 -6.97 -16.06 3.82
C ARG A 274 -5.57 -16.41 4.32
N ILE A 275 -4.61 -15.53 4.08
CA ILE A 275 -3.26 -15.70 4.63
C ILE A 275 -3.35 -15.51 6.15
N ALA A 276 -3.03 -16.58 6.88
CA ALA A 276 -2.97 -16.58 8.34
C ALA A 276 -1.53 -16.27 8.78
N THR A 277 -1.39 -15.39 9.76
CA THR A 277 -0.10 -15.08 10.40
C THR A 277 0.06 -16.02 11.62
N PRO A 278 1.19 -16.74 11.75
CA PRO A 278 1.44 -17.64 12.88
C PRO A 278 1.40 -16.92 14.22
N ALA A 279 1.00 -17.62 15.28
CA ALA A 279 0.83 -17.05 16.62
C ALA A 279 2.10 -16.38 17.16
N TRP A 280 3.28 -16.98 16.92
CA TRP A 280 4.56 -16.39 17.33
C TRP A 280 4.83 -15.03 16.66
N ALA A 281 4.51 -14.91 15.37
CA ALA A 281 4.71 -13.67 14.62
C ALA A 281 3.67 -12.60 15.02
N LEU A 282 2.43 -13.00 15.31
CA LEU A 282 1.41 -12.10 15.86
C LEU A 282 1.85 -11.56 17.23
N ALA A 283 2.38 -12.42 18.12
CA ALA A 283 2.89 -12.00 19.40
C ALA A 283 4.03 -10.99 19.27
N ARG A 284 5.06 -11.33 18.48
CA ARG A 284 6.22 -10.44 18.26
C ARG A 284 5.83 -9.10 17.61
N ALA A 285 4.94 -9.14 16.62
CA ALA A 285 4.44 -7.92 15.96
C ALA A 285 3.61 -7.05 16.92
N ALA A 286 2.84 -7.65 17.82
CA ALA A 286 2.09 -6.91 18.82
C ALA A 286 3.02 -6.25 19.84
N ASP A 287 4.05 -6.95 20.31
CA ASP A 287 5.04 -6.42 21.24
C ASP A 287 5.80 -5.21 20.62
N ILE A 288 6.29 -5.34 19.39
CA ILE A 288 6.94 -4.24 18.65
C ILE A 288 5.96 -3.07 18.47
N SER A 289 4.69 -3.35 18.15
CA SER A 289 3.68 -2.28 17.98
C SER A 289 3.39 -1.56 19.30
N ALA A 290 3.41 -2.26 20.44
CA ALA A 290 3.25 -1.66 21.76
C ALA A 290 4.43 -0.76 22.13
N GLU A 291 5.67 -1.20 21.86
CA GLU A 291 6.89 -0.41 22.05
C GLU A 291 6.83 0.89 21.21
N MET A 292 6.46 0.78 19.94
CA MET A 292 6.28 1.95 19.06
C MET A 292 5.17 2.89 19.57
N ALA A 293 4.05 2.34 20.05
CA ALA A 293 2.95 3.14 20.61
C ALA A 293 3.38 3.94 21.82
N ALA A 294 4.13 3.33 22.77
CA ALA A 294 4.67 4.01 23.93
C ALA A 294 5.65 5.14 23.53
N SER A 295 6.51 4.90 22.54
CA SER A 295 7.42 5.92 22.02
C SER A 295 6.67 7.11 21.40
N ILE A 296 5.60 6.84 20.65
CA ILE A 296 4.76 7.89 20.05
C ILE A 296 4.01 8.68 21.14
N GLU A 297 3.46 8.00 22.15
CA GLU A 297 2.77 8.63 23.28
C GLU A 297 3.67 9.62 24.02
N ALA A 298 4.93 9.22 24.25
CA ALA A 298 5.93 10.06 24.91
C ALA A 298 6.24 11.36 24.15
N LEU A 299 5.95 11.45 22.84
CA LEU A 299 6.15 12.68 22.07
C LEU A 299 5.12 13.76 22.40
N GLY A 300 3.98 13.43 23.02
CA GLY A 300 2.94 14.38 23.40
C GLY A 300 2.29 15.08 22.19
N LEU A 301 1.91 14.31 21.17
CA LEU A 301 1.32 14.75 19.91
C LEU A 301 -0.22 14.78 19.97
N ASN A 302 -0.85 15.39 18.97
CA ASN A 302 -2.28 15.24 18.74
C ASN A 302 -2.59 13.83 18.24
N ILE A 303 -3.34 13.05 19.04
CA ILE A 303 -3.69 11.66 18.72
C ILE A 303 -5.19 11.52 18.59
N VAL A 304 -5.64 10.92 17.50
CA VAL A 304 -7.02 10.52 17.24
C VAL A 304 -7.10 9.00 17.25
N GLY A 305 -7.93 8.43 18.10
CA GLY A 305 -8.04 6.99 18.32
C GLY A 305 -7.28 6.53 19.56
N ASP A 306 -7.04 5.22 19.64
CA ASP A 306 -6.44 4.55 20.81
C ASP A 306 -5.09 3.94 20.44
N LEU A 307 -3.98 4.54 20.91
CA LEU A 307 -2.62 4.01 20.67
C LEU A 307 -2.45 2.59 21.20
N SER A 308 -3.11 2.23 22.31
CA SER A 308 -3.03 0.91 22.89
C SER A 308 -3.57 -0.18 21.94
N ALA A 309 -4.44 0.20 21.01
CA ALA A 309 -4.98 -0.71 19.99
C ALA A 309 -3.91 -1.27 19.05
N LEU A 310 -2.79 -0.56 18.86
CA LEU A 310 -1.69 -1.01 18.02
C LEU A 310 -1.02 -2.29 18.56
N GLY A 311 -0.89 -2.40 19.88
CA GLY A 311 -0.30 -3.55 20.56
C GLY A 311 -1.28 -4.71 20.85
N LYS A 312 -2.57 -4.57 20.50
CA LYS A 312 -3.55 -5.64 20.75
C LYS A 312 -3.26 -6.86 19.88
N ARG A 313 -3.20 -8.03 20.50
CA ARG A 313 -3.08 -9.31 19.81
C ARG A 313 -4.44 -9.67 19.22
N PRO A 314 -4.55 -9.92 17.91
CA PRO A 314 -5.80 -10.45 17.36
C PRO A 314 -6.05 -11.88 17.87
N ALA A 315 -7.31 -12.31 17.88
CA ALA A 315 -7.63 -13.70 18.14
C ALA A 315 -6.90 -14.63 17.16
N GLU A 316 -6.44 -15.77 17.65
CA GLU A 316 -5.76 -16.74 16.81
C GLU A 316 -6.65 -17.15 15.62
N GLN A 317 -6.09 -17.05 14.44
CA GLN A 317 -6.73 -17.60 13.25
C GLN A 317 -6.23 -19.04 13.08
N PRO A 318 -7.12 -19.98 12.72
CA PRO A 318 -6.67 -21.34 12.43
C PRO A 318 -5.58 -21.28 11.37
N GLU A 319 -4.44 -21.90 11.63
CA GLU A 319 -3.39 -22.04 10.62
C GLU A 319 -4.01 -22.65 9.36
N GLY A 320 -3.88 -21.95 8.25
CA GLY A 320 -4.38 -22.44 6.97
C GLY A 320 -3.71 -23.76 6.66
N ALA A 321 -4.51 -24.84 6.52
CA ALA A 321 -4.02 -26.18 6.31
C ALA A 321 -2.98 -26.23 5.17
N ALA A 322 -1.84 -26.85 5.43
CA ALA A 322 -0.88 -27.20 4.40
C ALA A 322 -1.60 -28.06 3.34
N GLY A 323 -1.62 -27.60 2.09
CA GLY A 323 -2.30 -28.34 1.01
C GLY A 323 -3.53 -27.65 0.40
N GLN A 324 -3.58 -26.32 0.43
CA GLN A 324 -4.68 -25.57 -0.18
C GLN A 324 -4.86 -25.92 -1.66
N VAL A 325 -6.07 -26.39 -1.99
CA VAL A 325 -6.46 -26.65 -3.38
C VAL A 325 -6.74 -25.30 -4.05
N LEU A 326 -6.08 -25.05 -5.17
CA LEU A 326 -6.37 -23.87 -5.98
C LEU A 326 -7.73 -24.10 -6.68
N PRO A 327 -8.73 -23.23 -6.46
CA PRO A 327 -10.00 -23.33 -7.18
C PRO A 327 -9.80 -23.25 -8.69
N VAL A 328 -10.50 -24.10 -9.44
CA VAL A 328 -10.43 -24.12 -10.91
C VAL A 328 -10.74 -22.75 -11.51
N GLU A 329 -11.69 -22.05 -10.93
CA GLU A 329 -12.05 -20.70 -11.33
C GLU A 329 -10.87 -19.72 -11.18
N ALA A 330 -10.12 -19.76 -10.06
CA ALA A 330 -8.94 -18.93 -9.86
C ALA A 330 -7.87 -19.21 -10.91
N ALA A 331 -7.66 -20.50 -11.24
CA ALA A 331 -6.75 -20.91 -12.31
C ALA A 331 -7.19 -20.38 -13.68
N ALA A 332 -8.49 -20.49 -13.99
CA ALA A 332 -9.05 -20.00 -15.24
C ALA A 332 -8.87 -18.46 -15.38
N GLN A 333 -9.17 -17.68 -14.33
CA GLN A 333 -8.97 -16.24 -14.34
C GLN A 333 -7.49 -15.86 -14.46
N ALA A 334 -6.58 -16.60 -13.84
CA ALA A 334 -5.15 -16.38 -13.99
C ALA A 334 -4.68 -16.57 -15.45
N VAL A 335 -5.15 -17.62 -16.12
CA VAL A 335 -4.84 -17.87 -17.53
C VAL A 335 -5.42 -16.80 -18.44
N LEU A 336 -6.69 -16.42 -18.24
CA LEU A 336 -7.34 -15.33 -19.00
C LEU A 336 -6.61 -14.00 -18.83
N GLY A 337 -6.16 -13.66 -17.62
CA GLY A 337 -5.36 -12.47 -17.35
C GLY A 337 -4.01 -12.50 -18.09
N ALA A 338 -3.32 -13.64 -18.09
CA ALA A 338 -2.07 -13.78 -18.83
C ALA A 338 -2.28 -13.60 -20.36
N LEU A 339 -3.37 -14.16 -20.90
CA LEU A 339 -3.72 -14.00 -22.32
C LEU A 339 -4.08 -12.55 -22.66
N ALA A 340 -4.81 -11.85 -21.80
CA ALA A 340 -5.16 -10.44 -21.97
C ALA A 340 -3.90 -9.55 -21.96
N GLY A 341 -2.99 -9.77 -20.98
CA GLY A 341 -1.68 -9.12 -20.92
C GLY A 341 -0.85 -9.35 -22.19
N GLY A 342 -0.91 -10.57 -22.75
CA GLY A 342 -0.25 -10.91 -24.00
C GLY A 342 -0.76 -10.11 -25.20
N ARG A 343 -2.07 -9.90 -25.30
CA ARG A 343 -2.70 -9.14 -26.42
C ARG A 343 -2.40 -7.64 -26.39
N ALA A 344 -2.34 -7.04 -25.20
CA ALA A 344 -2.09 -5.60 -25.04
C ALA A 344 -0.71 -5.15 -25.56
N GLY A 345 0.24 -6.04 -25.77
CA GLY A 345 1.58 -5.73 -26.29
C GLY A 345 1.79 -5.96 -27.78
N GLY A 346 0.76 -6.38 -28.52
CA GLY A 346 0.84 -6.63 -29.96
C GLY A 346 0.82 -5.38 -30.84
N GLN A 347 0.86 -4.18 -30.29
CA GLN A 347 0.77 -2.92 -31.06
C GLN A 347 2.06 -2.07 -31.08
N SER A 348 3.22 -2.63 -30.79
CA SER A 348 4.50 -1.92 -31.01
C SER A 348 5.36 -2.70 -32.01
N PRO A 349 5.64 -2.17 -33.21
CA PRO A 349 6.58 -2.80 -34.13
C PRO A 349 8.02 -2.55 -33.66
N GLY A 350 8.79 -3.61 -33.46
CA GLY A 350 10.25 -3.58 -33.46
C GLY A 350 10.90 -3.51 -32.10
N GLU A 351 11.07 -4.69 -31.49
CA GLU A 351 12.30 -5.08 -30.83
C GLU A 351 12.19 -6.59 -30.50
N ALA A 352 12.67 -7.40 -31.43
CA ALA A 352 12.78 -8.84 -31.26
C ALA A 352 14.03 -9.15 -30.43
N THR A 353 13.88 -9.32 -29.11
CA THR A 353 14.82 -10.12 -28.30
C THR A 353 14.18 -10.35 -26.91
N GLY A 354 13.79 -11.60 -26.62
CA GLY A 354 13.46 -12.04 -25.27
C GLY A 354 11.99 -11.89 -24.83
N GLU A 355 11.04 -11.73 -25.76
CA GLU A 355 9.63 -11.71 -25.41
C GLU A 355 9.11 -13.09 -24.99
N LEU A 356 8.58 -13.15 -23.77
CA LEU A 356 7.78 -14.29 -23.33
C LEU A 356 6.51 -14.38 -24.19
N SER A 357 6.38 -15.46 -24.94
CA SER A 357 5.10 -15.72 -25.59
C SER A 357 4.05 -16.06 -24.52
N THR A 358 2.81 -15.67 -24.75
CA THR A 358 1.64 -16.06 -23.95
C THR A 358 1.59 -17.58 -23.76
N ARG A 359 2.06 -18.34 -24.76
CA ARG A 359 2.16 -19.81 -24.74
C ARG A 359 3.15 -20.30 -23.69
N SER A 360 4.29 -19.65 -23.52
CA SER A 360 5.30 -20.02 -22.51
C SER A 360 4.80 -19.79 -21.09
N LEU A 361 4.08 -18.69 -20.85
CA LEU A 361 3.50 -18.39 -19.55
C LEU A 361 2.37 -19.37 -19.19
N ALA A 362 1.49 -19.70 -20.16
CA ALA A 362 0.45 -20.69 -19.99
C ALA A 362 1.02 -22.09 -19.71
N GLN A 363 2.15 -22.47 -20.33
CA GLN A 363 2.84 -23.72 -20.05
C GLN A 363 3.43 -23.80 -18.64
N VAL A 364 3.99 -22.69 -18.12
CA VAL A 364 4.49 -22.60 -16.72
C VAL A 364 3.34 -22.84 -15.73
N LEU A 365 2.23 -22.15 -15.93
CA LEU A 365 1.03 -22.32 -15.09
C LEU A 365 0.51 -23.77 -15.17
N ALA A 366 0.30 -24.31 -16.37
CA ALA A 366 -0.19 -25.67 -16.58
C ALA A 366 0.76 -26.76 -16.06
N GLY A 367 2.08 -26.57 -16.20
CA GLY A 367 3.09 -27.50 -15.71
C GLY A 367 3.04 -27.69 -14.18
N ARG A 368 2.91 -26.61 -13.43
CA ARG A 368 2.80 -26.63 -11.96
C ARG A 368 1.51 -27.28 -11.48
N PHE A 369 0.40 -27.09 -12.19
CA PHE A 369 -0.86 -27.79 -11.89
C PHE A 369 -0.74 -29.30 -12.05
N ARG A 370 -0.14 -29.78 -13.16
CA ARG A 370 0.05 -31.20 -13.41
C ARG A 370 0.97 -31.89 -12.39
N GLN A 371 2.05 -31.22 -11.98
CA GLN A 371 3.00 -31.74 -11.01
C GLN A 371 2.38 -31.88 -9.61
N ARG A 372 1.49 -30.96 -9.23
CA ARG A 372 0.78 -31.00 -7.94
C ARG A 372 -0.36 -32.04 -7.94
N ALA A 373 -1.09 -32.12 -9.05
CA ALA A 373 -2.12 -33.19 -9.22
C ALA A 373 -1.50 -34.58 -9.12
N ARG A 374 -0.34 -34.81 -9.74
CA ARG A 374 0.38 -36.10 -9.64
C ARG A 374 0.83 -36.44 -8.21
N ARG A 375 1.24 -35.44 -7.41
CA ARG A 375 1.62 -35.65 -5.99
C ARG A 375 0.43 -35.95 -5.07
N LEU A 376 -0.78 -35.55 -5.45
CA LEU A 376 -2.01 -35.86 -4.71
C LEU A 376 -2.60 -37.24 -5.05
N VAL A 377 -2.31 -37.81 -6.22
CA VAL A 377 -2.75 -39.13 -6.66
C VAL A 377 -1.76 -40.24 -6.24
N SER A 378 -0.53 -39.85 -5.82
CA SER A 378 0.53 -40.78 -5.39
C SER A 378 0.68 -40.89 -3.86
N ARG A 379 -0.30 -40.41 -3.11
CA ARG A 379 -0.52 -40.63 -1.69
C ARG A 379 -1.92 -41.20 -1.48
#